data_a5628cb805c442ea4ebd93e4453bd779
#
_entry.id   a5628cb805c442ea4ebd93e4453bd779
#
_cell.length_a   1.000
_cell.length_b   1.000
_cell.length_c   1.000
_cell.angle_alpha   90.00
_cell.angle_beta   90.00
_cell.angle_gamma   90.00
#
_symmetry.space_group_name_H-M   'P 1'
#
loop_
_entity.id
_entity.type
_entity.pdbx_description
1 polymer ?
#
loop_
_entity_poly.entity_id
_entity_poly.type
_entity_poly.pdbx_seq_one_letter_code
_entity_poly.pdbx_strand_id
1 'polypeptide(L)'
;MKKNSVRIISLLLVFVISLLAFVSCKEDETPPAPEQVDYVSGLKLDMNSDTKKAKVTVHLFVDGDTTHFNIDDHQMFPTGIIKARYIAVNTPESTGKIEPFGHKASEFTRSKLESAKSIIIESDTTSWKADSTGSRYMLWIWYQPEDGADYRNLNLEILQNGLALASKTGDNRYGDTCTKALAQAQKLKLNVYSSEKDPDMYYGDAITLSLK
;
A
#
# COMPACT_ATOMS: atom_id res chain seq x y z
N MET A 1 -33.99 71.09 12.09
CA MET A 1 -32.87 70.62 11.28
C MET A 1 -32.01 69.53 11.97
N LYS A 2 -31.94 69.41 13.31
CA LYS A 2 -31.08 68.38 14.00
C LYS A 2 -31.57 66.88 13.90
N LYS A 3 -32.88 66.65 13.77
CA LYS A 3 -33.44 65.26 13.75
C LYS A 3 -33.13 64.49 12.47
N ASN A 4 -32.99 65.16 11.32
CA ASN A 4 -32.75 64.50 10.04
C ASN A 4 -31.27 64.11 9.85
N SER A 5 -30.33 64.90 10.43
CA SER A 5 -28.88 64.60 10.39
C SER A 5 -28.53 63.32 11.14
N VAL A 6 -29.16 63.07 12.30
CA VAL A 6 -28.91 61.86 13.11
C VAL A 6 -29.43 60.59 12.39
N ARG A 7 -30.54 60.68 11.69
CA ARG A 7 -31.09 59.56 10.90
C ARG A 7 -30.21 59.18 9.69
N ILE A 8 -29.64 60.19 9.00
CA ILE A 8 -28.72 60.00 7.88
C ILE A 8 -27.40 59.37 8.34
N ILE A 9 -26.85 59.83 9.46
CA ILE A 9 -25.64 59.27 10.03
C ILE A 9 -25.84 57.81 10.50
N SER A 10 -27.02 57.51 11.10
CA SER A 10 -27.34 56.17 11.54
C SER A 10 -27.52 55.18 10.34
N LEU A 11 -28.13 55.65 9.24
CA LEU A 11 -28.28 54.87 8.02
C LEU A 11 -26.94 54.63 7.30
N LEU A 12 -26.06 55.63 7.27
CA LEU A 12 -24.68 55.46 6.73
C LEU A 12 -23.84 54.52 7.54
N LEU A 13 -23.96 54.53 8.89
CA LEU A 13 -23.23 53.61 9.77
C LEU A 13 -23.67 52.14 9.57
N VAL A 14 -24.99 51.89 9.42
CA VAL A 14 -25.52 50.55 9.14
C VAL A 14 -25.07 50.05 7.78
N PHE A 15 -25.00 50.95 6.75
CA PHE A 15 -24.53 50.57 5.43
C PHE A 15 -23.02 50.22 5.38
N VAL A 16 -22.18 50.94 6.16
CA VAL A 16 -20.76 50.65 6.26
C VAL A 16 -20.49 49.34 7.02
N ILE A 17 -21.30 49.05 8.06
CA ILE A 17 -21.19 47.78 8.80
C ILE A 17 -21.64 46.58 7.93
N SER A 18 -22.65 46.76 7.06
CA SER A 18 -23.08 45.70 6.12
C SER A 18 -22.07 45.47 5.01
N LEU A 19 -21.27 46.46 4.59
CA LEU A 19 -20.21 46.29 3.60
C LEU A 19 -18.97 45.53 4.17
N LEU A 20 -18.71 45.63 5.49
CA LEU A 20 -17.64 44.92 6.15
C LEU A 20 -17.94 43.44 6.39
N ALA A 21 -19.20 43.02 6.36
CA ALA A 21 -19.62 41.65 6.51
C ALA A 21 -19.38 40.77 5.26
N PHE A 22 -18.98 41.35 4.13
CA PHE A 22 -18.66 40.66 2.89
C PHE A 22 -17.16 40.51 2.62
N VAL A 23 -16.30 40.80 3.61
CA VAL A 23 -14.95 40.26 3.60
C VAL A 23 -15.08 38.78 3.98
N SER A 24 -15.62 37.98 3.06
CA SER A 24 -15.53 36.54 3.06
C SER A 24 -14.05 36.20 3.20
N CYS A 25 -13.65 35.61 4.31
CA CYS A 25 -12.45 34.83 4.35
C CYS A 25 -12.52 33.90 3.13
N LYS A 26 -11.67 34.09 2.13
CA LYS A 26 -11.31 33.02 1.26
C LYS A 26 -10.65 32.01 2.19
N GLU A 27 -11.41 31.00 2.61
CA GLU A 27 -10.78 29.77 3.02
C GLU A 27 -9.86 29.39 1.84
N ASP A 28 -8.56 29.36 2.08
CA ASP A 28 -7.65 28.72 1.15
C ASP A 28 -8.15 27.28 1.03
N GLU A 29 -8.97 27.03 0.01
CA GLU A 29 -9.32 25.67 -0.37
C GLU A 29 -8.02 25.00 -0.73
N THR A 30 -7.44 24.29 0.23
CA THR A 30 -6.35 23.32 -0.05
C THR A 30 -6.91 22.42 -1.15
N PRO A 31 -6.24 22.33 -2.31
CA PRO A 31 -6.72 21.47 -3.39
C PRO A 31 -7.03 20.09 -2.82
N PRO A 32 -8.16 19.48 -3.17
CA PRO A 32 -8.52 18.17 -2.68
C PRO A 32 -7.33 17.23 -2.89
N ALA A 33 -7.00 16.45 -1.85
CA ALA A 33 -5.92 15.47 -1.94
C ALA A 33 -6.17 14.61 -3.19
N PRO A 34 -5.15 14.33 -4.01
CA PRO A 34 -5.33 13.57 -5.24
C PRO A 34 -5.95 12.22 -4.92
N GLU A 35 -7.07 11.92 -5.57
CA GLU A 35 -7.82 10.68 -5.37
C GLU A 35 -6.95 9.47 -5.71
N GLN A 36 -6.89 8.52 -4.77
CA GLN A 36 -6.17 7.27 -4.97
C GLN A 36 -7.05 6.27 -5.72
N VAL A 37 -6.61 5.85 -6.91
CA VAL A 37 -7.26 4.77 -7.67
C VAL A 37 -6.96 3.43 -7.03
N ASP A 38 -7.99 2.60 -6.77
CA ASP A 38 -7.80 1.22 -6.31
C ASP A 38 -7.60 0.28 -7.50
N TYR A 39 -6.36 0.10 -7.90
CA TYR A 39 -5.98 -0.82 -8.98
C TYR A 39 -6.24 -2.28 -8.63
N VAL A 40 -6.29 -2.62 -7.34
CA VAL A 40 -6.53 -4.00 -6.88
C VAL A 40 -7.95 -4.42 -7.15
N SER A 41 -8.93 -3.53 -6.98
CA SER A 41 -10.35 -3.83 -7.26
C SER A 41 -10.63 -4.16 -8.73
N GLY A 42 -9.83 -3.59 -9.64
CA GLY A 42 -9.92 -3.84 -11.08
C GLY A 42 -9.25 -5.13 -11.54
N LEU A 43 -8.42 -5.76 -10.71
CA LEU A 43 -7.71 -6.99 -11.03
C LEU A 43 -8.44 -8.21 -10.46
N LYS A 44 -8.74 -9.19 -11.30
CA LYS A 44 -9.47 -10.40 -10.90
C LYS A 44 -8.60 -11.65 -11.07
N LEU A 45 -8.69 -12.54 -10.08
CA LEU A 45 -8.08 -13.87 -10.19
C LEU A 45 -8.86 -14.71 -11.21
N ASP A 46 -8.19 -15.09 -12.30
CA ASP A 46 -8.75 -16.00 -13.28
C ASP A 46 -8.38 -17.46 -12.95
N MET A 47 -9.31 -18.18 -12.36
CA MET A 47 -9.12 -19.58 -11.98
C MET A 47 -8.96 -20.51 -13.20
N ASN A 48 -9.36 -20.07 -14.40
CA ASN A 48 -9.30 -20.85 -15.64
C ASN A 48 -8.05 -20.55 -16.47
N SER A 49 -7.22 -19.58 -16.07
CA SER A 49 -5.96 -19.33 -16.75
C SER A 49 -4.99 -20.51 -16.63
N ASP A 50 -4.03 -20.58 -17.54
CA ASP A 50 -3.04 -21.67 -17.66
C ASP A 50 -1.95 -21.66 -16.57
N THR A 51 -1.95 -20.65 -15.67
CA THR A 51 -1.02 -20.57 -14.54
C THR A 51 -1.26 -21.67 -13.52
N LYS A 52 -0.20 -22.03 -12.79
CA LYS A 52 -0.33 -22.91 -11.62
C LYS A 52 -0.94 -22.13 -10.47
N LYS A 53 -1.91 -22.74 -9.80
CA LYS A 53 -2.58 -22.20 -8.63
C LYS A 53 -2.72 -23.27 -7.55
N ALA A 54 -2.61 -22.85 -6.31
CA ALA A 54 -2.89 -23.72 -5.16
C ALA A 54 -3.53 -22.92 -4.04
N LYS A 55 -4.51 -23.52 -3.38
CA LYS A 55 -5.04 -23.03 -2.10
C LYS A 55 -4.04 -23.40 -1.01
N VAL A 56 -3.73 -22.44 -0.14
CA VAL A 56 -2.70 -22.59 0.88
C VAL A 56 -3.13 -22.00 2.21
N THR A 57 -2.39 -22.32 3.27
CA THR A 57 -2.48 -21.64 4.58
C THR A 57 -1.10 -21.09 4.95
N VAL A 58 -1.07 -20.06 5.78
CA VAL A 58 0.21 -19.50 6.24
C VAL A 58 0.93 -20.50 7.14
N HIS A 59 2.22 -20.72 6.88
CA HIS A 59 3.14 -21.48 7.73
C HIS A 59 4.01 -20.53 8.57
N LEU A 60 4.65 -19.53 7.92
CA LEU A 60 5.58 -18.59 8.57
C LEU A 60 5.61 -17.28 7.80
N PHE A 61 5.45 -16.16 8.48
CA PHE A 61 5.77 -14.84 7.95
C PHE A 61 7.26 -14.57 8.12
N VAL A 62 7.93 -14.15 7.04
CA VAL A 62 9.36 -13.80 7.06
C VAL A 62 9.52 -12.28 7.08
N ASP A 63 8.98 -11.61 6.05
CA ASP A 63 8.95 -10.15 5.90
C ASP A 63 7.75 -9.72 5.04
N GLY A 64 7.74 -8.47 4.56
CA GLY A 64 6.60 -7.93 3.82
C GLY A 64 6.35 -8.57 2.46
N ASP A 65 7.35 -9.21 1.83
CA ASP A 65 7.25 -9.81 0.50
C ASP A 65 7.68 -11.30 0.46
N THR A 66 7.84 -11.90 1.61
CA THR A 66 8.24 -13.31 1.74
C THR A 66 7.42 -14.00 2.82
N THR A 67 6.68 -15.01 2.43
CA THR A 67 5.87 -15.86 3.33
C THR A 67 6.05 -17.33 2.98
N HIS A 68 6.15 -18.20 3.98
CA HIS A 68 6.08 -19.64 3.77
C HIS A 68 4.64 -20.11 3.94
N PHE A 69 4.14 -20.95 3.04
CA PHE A 69 2.80 -21.50 3.07
C PHE A 69 2.82 -23.01 3.16
N ASN A 70 1.84 -23.58 3.85
CA ASN A 70 1.51 -25.00 3.75
C ASN A 70 0.77 -25.26 2.44
N ILE A 71 1.15 -26.30 1.73
CA ILE A 71 0.59 -26.71 0.42
C ILE A 71 0.42 -28.23 0.37
N ASP A 72 -0.69 -28.69 -0.21
CA ASP A 72 -1.03 -30.13 -0.30
C ASP A 72 -0.35 -30.87 -1.47
N ASP A 73 0.43 -30.18 -2.31
CA ASP A 73 1.19 -30.80 -3.40
C ASP A 73 2.49 -31.41 -2.89
N HIS A 74 2.41 -32.53 -2.20
CA HIS A 74 3.58 -33.24 -1.67
C HIS A 74 4.44 -33.92 -2.76
N GLN A 75 3.96 -34.03 -3.99
CA GLN A 75 4.77 -34.53 -5.10
C GLN A 75 5.80 -33.47 -5.52
N MET A 76 5.40 -32.24 -5.64
CA MET A 76 6.29 -31.13 -6.01
C MET A 76 7.00 -30.53 -4.79
N PHE A 77 6.33 -30.51 -3.64
CA PHE A 77 6.81 -29.94 -2.37
C PHE A 77 6.81 -31.01 -1.26
N PRO A 78 7.82 -31.91 -1.19
CA PRO A 78 7.81 -33.04 -0.27
C PRO A 78 7.66 -32.67 1.20
N THR A 79 8.08 -31.48 1.60
CA THR A 79 7.92 -30.96 2.97
C THR A 79 6.52 -30.43 3.26
N GLY A 80 5.64 -30.33 2.26
CA GLY A 80 4.35 -29.65 2.36
C GLY A 80 4.47 -28.14 2.55
N ILE A 81 5.65 -27.54 2.27
CA ILE A 81 5.91 -26.13 2.45
C ILE A 81 6.43 -25.53 1.14
N ILE A 82 5.80 -24.44 0.69
CA ILE A 82 6.31 -23.59 -0.37
C ILE A 82 6.75 -22.24 0.19
N LYS A 83 7.97 -21.83 -0.11
CA LYS A 83 8.52 -20.53 0.27
C LYS A 83 8.24 -19.54 -0.84
N ALA A 84 7.33 -18.60 -0.60
CA ALA A 84 6.92 -17.60 -1.57
C ALA A 84 7.77 -16.34 -1.47
N ARG A 85 8.35 -15.90 -2.60
CA ARG A 85 8.84 -14.55 -2.84
C ARG A 85 7.85 -13.86 -3.75
N TYR A 86 7.35 -12.70 -3.35
CA TYR A 86 6.28 -12.03 -4.07
C TYR A 86 6.80 -11.35 -5.33
N ILE A 87 6.13 -11.59 -6.45
CA ILE A 87 6.49 -10.98 -7.75
C ILE A 87 6.24 -9.48 -7.71
N ALA A 88 7.04 -8.71 -8.42
CA ALA A 88 6.95 -7.27 -8.65
C ALA A 88 7.28 -6.39 -7.44
N VAL A 89 7.41 -6.91 -6.25
CA VAL A 89 7.64 -6.15 -5.03
C VAL A 89 8.99 -6.45 -4.38
N ASN A 90 9.56 -5.45 -3.71
CA ASN A 90 10.72 -5.58 -2.85
C ASN A 90 10.50 -4.68 -1.64
N THR A 91 9.96 -5.26 -0.57
CA THR A 91 9.73 -4.51 0.67
C THR A 91 11.04 -4.21 1.37
N PRO A 92 11.15 -3.11 2.14
CA PRO A 92 12.28 -2.93 3.05
C PRO A 92 12.35 -4.07 4.07
N GLU A 93 13.56 -4.38 4.50
CA GLU A 93 13.82 -5.46 5.45
C GLU A 93 13.19 -5.19 6.82
N SER A 94 12.47 -6.18 7.36
CA SER A 94 11.86 -6.14 8.69
C SER A 94 12.60 -6.99 9.72
N THR A 95 13.60 -7.77 9.29
CA THR A 95 14.41 -8.66 10.11
C THR A 95 15.90 -8.41 9.88
N GLY A 96 16.73 -8.73 10.85
CA GLY A 96 18.17 -8.47 10.78
C GLY A 96 18.50 -6.98 10.78
N LYS A 97 18.91 -6.42 9.64
CA LYS A 97 19.09 -4.97 9.48
C LYS A 97 17.75 -4.36 9.08
N ILE A 98 17.01 -3.88 10.07
CA ILE A 98 15.70 -3.25 9.86
C ILE A 98 15.86 -1.97 9.03
N GLU A 99 15.06 -1.83 7.98
CA GLU A 99 15.01 -0.66 7.12
C GLU A 99 13.73 0.15 7.37
N PRO A 100 13.73 1.47 7.08
CA PRO A 100 12.53 2.30 7.19
C PRO A 100 11.34 1.68 6.44
N PHE A 101 10.18 1.66 7.07
CA PHE A 101 8.93 1.05 6.58
C PHE A 101 8.95 -0.50 6.46
N GLY A 102 10.04 -1.19 6.88
CA GLY A 102 10.11 -2.65 6.85
C GLY A 102 9.08 -3.29 7.78
N HIS A 103 8.98 -2.84 9.03
CA HIS A 103 7.95 -3.31 9.95
C HIS A 103 6.54 -3.08 9.42
N LYS A 104 6.27 -1.88 8.90
CA LYS A 104 4.97 -1.51 8.34
C LYS A 104 4.57 -2.41 7.16
N ALA A 105 5.50 -2.71 6.26
CA ALA A 105 5.27 -3.63 5.15
C ALA A 105 4.99 -5.05 5.63
N SER A 106 5.76 -5.54 6.61
CA SER A 106 5.59 -6.87 7.21
C SER A 106 4.24 -7.00 7.92
N GLU A 107 3.85 -6.01 8.73
CA GLU A 107 2.56 -5.99 9.42
C GLU A 107 1.39 -5.87 8.46
N PHE A 108 1.52 -5.09 7.39
CA PHE A 108 0.51 -5.02 6.34
C PHE A 108 0.25 -6.40 5.73
N THR A 109 1.30 -7.09 5.29
CA THR A 109 1.21 -8.45 4.75
C THR A 109 0.58 -9.41 5.76
N ARG A 110 1.07 -9.40 7.01
CA ARG A 110 0.55 -10.23 8.09
C ARG A 110 -0.94 -10.01 8.31
N SER A 111 -1.38 -8.77 8.49
CA SER A 111 -2.76 -8.43 8.78
C SER A 111 -3.73 -8.91 7.69
N LYS A 112 -3.32 -8.81 6.41
CA LYS A 112 -4.12 -9.27 5.28
C LYS A 112 -4.27 -10.79 5.24
N LEU A 113 -3.18 -11.51 5.46
CA LEU A 113 -3.18 -12.96 5.37
C LEU A 113 -3.74 -13.65 6.62
N GLU A 114 -3.56 -13.08 7.82
CA GLU A 114 -4.15 -13.62 9.06
C GLU A 114 -5.67 -13.48 9.09
N SER A 115 -6.21 -12.39 8.54
CA SER A 115 -7.66 -12.17 8.45
C SER A 115 -8.34 -12.86 7.26
N ALA A 116 -7.56 -13.38 6.30
CA ALA A 116 -8.06 -13.95 5.07
C ALA A 116 -8.91 -15.22 5.30
N LYS A 117 -10.05 -15.29 4.62
CA LYS A 117 -10.91 -16.50 4.59
C LYS A 117 -10.34 -17.59 3.70
N SER A 118 -9.59 -17.21 2.70
CA SER A 118 -8.93 -18.12 1.77
C SER A 118 -7.71 -17.44 1.15
N ILE A 119 -6.65 -18.21 0.92
CA ILE A 119 -5.44 -17.75 0.25
C ILE A 119 -5.15 -18.67 -0.93
N ILE A 120 -4.88 -18.06 -2.08
CA ILE A 120 -4.45 -18.75 -3.30
C ILE A 120 -3.09 -18.16 -3.70
N ILE A 121 -2.13 -19.02 -3.97
CA ILE A 121 -0.89 -18.66 -4.64
C ILE A 121 -0.99 -18.96 -6.12
N GLU A 122 -0.42 -18.09 -6.95
CA GLU A 122 -0.43 -18.23 -8.41
C GLU A 122 0.97 -18.02 -8.96
N SER A 123 1.38 -18.87 -9.92
CA SER A 123 2.61 -18.67 -10.70
C SER A 123 2.42 -17.57 -11.76
N ASP A 124 3.50 -16.97 -12.23
CA ASP A 124 3.44 -15.98 -13.32
C ASP A 124 3.20 -16.61 -14.70
N THR A 125 3.60 -17.87 -14.85
CA THR A 125 3.52 -18.65 -16.09
C THR A 125 2.90 -20.04 -15.82
N THR A 126 2.94 -20.93 -16.80
CA THR A 126 2.40 -22.31 -16.71
C THR A 126 3.13 -23.22 -15.71
N SER A 127 4.18 -22.74 -15.05
CA SER A 127 5.00 -23.53 -14.11
C SER A 127 5.39 -22.73 -12.86
N TRP A 128 5.63 -23.45 -11.77
CA TRP A 128 6.27 -22.88 -10.59
C TRP A 128 7.71 -22.47 -10.92
N LYS A 129 8.06 -21.21 -10.76
CA LYS A 129 9.40 -20.68 -11.06
C LYS A 129 10.12 -20.29 -9.76
N ALA A 130 11.25 -20.94 -9.51
CA ALA A 130 12.12 -20.57 -8.39
C ALA A 130 12.80 -19.22 -8.65
N ASP A 131 13.15 -18.51 -7.59
CA ASP A 131 14.02 -17.33 -7.64
C ASP A 131 15.47 -17.69 -8.01
N SER A 132 16.35 -16.70 -8.12
CA SER A 132 17.77 -16.92 -8.47
C SER A 132 18.54 -17.74 -7.45
N THR A 133 18.06 -17.87 -6.22
CA THR A 133 18.67 -18.70 -5.17
C THR A 133 18.23 -20.16 -5.26
N GLY A 134 17.16 -20.44 -6.01
CA GLY A 134 16.56 -21.77 -6.11
C GLY A 134 15.79 -22.21 -4.86
N SER A 135 15.71 -21.36 -3.83
CA SER A 135 15.15 -21.71 -2.52
C SER A 135 13.71 -21.20 -2.30
N ARG A 136 13.27 -20.21 -3.06
CA ARG A 136 11.94 -19.60 -2.97
C ARG A 136 11.29 -19.60 -4.35
N TYR A 137 9.97 -19.58 -4.39
CA TYR A 137 9.19 -19.52 -5.61
C TYR A 137 8.63 -18.11 -5.82
N MET A 138 8.72 -17.60 -7.05
CA MET A 138 8.19 -16.31 -7.47
C MET A 138 6.68 -16.42 -7.66
N LEU A 139 5.88 -15.77 -6.81
CA LEU A 139 4.44 -15.99 -6.74
C LEU A 139 3.63 -14.70 -6.62
N TRP A 140 2.42 -14.75 -7.17
CA TRP A 140 1.32 -13.85 -6.87
C TRP A 140 0.53 -14.42 -5.70
N ILE A 141 0.20 -13.56 -4.73
CA ILE A 141 -0.56 -13.94 -3.54
C ILE A 141 -1.93 -13.29 -3.63
N TRP A 142 -2.95 -14.12 -3.62
CA TRP A 142 -4.35 -13.71 -3.65
C TRP A 142 -4.99 -14.09 -2.33
N TYR A 143 -5.71 -13.18 -1.72
CA TYR A 143 -6.44 -13.43 -0.48
C TYR A 143 -7.89 -13.00 -0.61
N GLN A 144 -8.78 -13.72 0.05
CA GLN A 144 -10.20 -13.41 0.13
C GLN A 144 -10.46 -12.75 1.50
N PRO A 145 -10.84 -11.46 1.57
CA PRO A 145 -10.98 -10.74 2.84
C PRO A 145 -12.19 -11.20 3.64
N GLU A 146 -13.29 -11.59 2.95
CA GLU A 146 -14.56 -12.02 3.56
C GLU A 146 -15.14 -13.19 2.76
N ASP A 147 -16.01 -13.98 3.38
CA ASP A 147 -16.68 -15.08 2.70
C ASP A 147 -17.51 -14.58 1.51
N GLY A 148 -17.27 -15.15 0.33
CA GLY A 148 -17.95 -14.77 -0.90
C GLY A 148 -17.44 -13.50 -1.60
N ALA A 149 -16.49 -12.79 -1.00
CA ALA A 149 -15.86 -11.64 -1.65
C ALA A 149 -14.89 -12.08 -2.76
N ASP A 150 -14.60 -11.17 -3.68
CA ASP A 150 -13.55 -11.37 -4.68
C ASP A 150 -12.17 -11.47 -4.03
N TYR A 151 -11.30 -12.28 -4.64
CA TYR A 151 -9.90 -12.32 -4.26
C TYR A 151 -9.18 -11.01 -4.60
N ARG A 152 -8.35 -10.54 -3.69
CA ARG A 152 -7.51 -9.34 -3.86
C ARG A 152 -6.04 -9.77 -4.02
N ASN A 153 -5.34 -9.10 -4.92
CA ASN A 153 -3.91 -9.36 -5.16
C ASN A 153 -3.06 -8.59 -4.15
N LEU A 154 -2.42 -9.30 -3.22
CA LEU A 154 -1.62 -8.70 -2.15
C LEU A 154 -0.36 -8.01 -2.68
N ASN A 155 0.31 -8.57 -3.69
CA ASN A 155 1.49 -7.96 -4.30
C ASN A 155 1.16 -6.56 -4.84
N LEU A 156 0.05 -6.45 -5.56
CA LEU A 156 -0.43 -5.18 -6.09
C LEU A 156 -0.85 -4.20 -4.99
N GLU A 157 -1.47 -4.71 -3.92
CA GLU A 157 -1.85 -3.89 -2.77
C GLU A 157 -0.64 -3.30 -2.04
N ILE A 158 0.44 -4.06 -1.89
CA ILE A 158 1.71 -3.59 -1.34
C ILE A 158 2.29 -2.46 -2.20
N LEU A 159 2.32 -2.62 -3.53
CA LEU A 159 2.79 -1.58 -4.46
C LEU A 159 1.91 -0.32 -4.39
N GLN A 160 0.60 -0.48 -4.45
CA GLN A 160 -0.38 0.61 -4.44
C GLN A 160 -0.28 1.47 -3.17
N ASN A 161 0.06 0.84 -2.05
CA ASN A 161 0.25 1.53 -0.77
C ASN A 161 1.68 2.07 -0.58
N GLY A 162 2.57 1.93 -1.57
CA GLY A 162 3.94 2.41 -1.46
C GLY A 162 4.76 1.72 -0.36
N LEU A 163 4.48 0.44 -0.09
CA LEU A 163 5.16 -0.36 0.93
C LEU A 163 6.32 -1.19 0.35
N ALA A 164 6.61 -1.04 -0.95
CA ALA A 164 7.71 -1.72 -1.62
C ALA A 164 8.37 -0.84 -2.67
N LEU A 165 9.65 -1.10 -2.90
CA LEU A 165 10.37 -0.63 -4.08
C LEU A 165 10.02 -1.49 -5.29
N ALA A 166 10.22 -0.94 -6.49
CA ALA A 166 10.05 -1.68 -7.73
C ALA A 166 11.05 -2.84 -7.84
N SER A 167 10.56 -4.02 -8.23
CA SER A 167 11.38 -5.19 -8.51
C SER A 167 10.87 -5.89 -9.76
N LYS A 168 11.44 -5.56 -10.93
CA LYS A 168 11.00 -6.09 -12.24
C LYS A 168 9.47 -5.94 -12.45
N THR A 169 8.95 -4.79 -12.08
CA THR A 169 7.52 -4.55 -11.92
C THR A 169 6.75 -4.64 -13.23
N GLY A 170 7.36 -4.27 -14.36
CA GLY A 170 6.73 -4.31 -15.69
C GLY A 170 6.88 -5.65 -16.42
N ASP A 171 7.76 -6.54 -15.97
CA ASP A 171 8.12 -7.78 -16.70
C ASP A 171 7.44 -8.99 -16.07
N ASN A 172 6.09 -8.99 -16.06
CA ASN A 172 5.25 -10.06 -15.53
C ASN A 172 3.81 -9.93 -16.06
N ARG A 173 2.96 -10.94 -15.80
CA ARG A 173 1.58 -10.98 -16.34
C ARG A 173 0.68 -9.81 -15.92
N TYR A 174 0.95 -9.16 -14.80
CA TYR A 174 0.20 -8.00 -14.29
C TYR A 174 1.00 -6.70 -14.34
N GLY A 175 2.07 -6.68 -15.14
CA GLY A 175 3.07 -5.62 -15.18
C GLY A 175 2.53 -4.22 -15.44
N ASP A 176 1.57 -4.09 -16.35
CA ASP A 176 0.93 -2.80 -16.63
C ASP A 176 0.20 -2.24 -15.40
N THR A 177 -0.53 -3.10 -14.68
CA THR A 177 -1.26 -2.69 -13.47
C THR A 177 -0.30 -2.38 -12.33
N CYS A 178 0.74 -3.20 -12.15
CA CYS A 178 1.79 -2.98 -11.16
C CYS A 178 2.52 -1.65 -11.41
N THR A 179 2.84 -1.35 -12.66
CA THR A 179 3.51 -0.10 -13.04
C THR A 179 2.65 1.14 -12.74
N LYS A 180 1.35 1.07 -13.02
CA LYS A 180 0.40 2.16 -12.71
C LYS A 180 0.25 2.35 -11.19
N ALA A 181 0.09 1.27 -10.43
CA ALA A 181 -0.01 1.32 -8.97
C ALA A 181 1.25 1.92 -8.33
N LEU A 182 2.43 1.49 -8.78
CA LEU A 182 3.70 2.03 -8.34
C LEU A 182 3.85 3.52 -8.65
N ALA A 183 3.55 3.93 -9.89
CA ALA A 183 3.61 5.33 -10.31
C ALA A 183 2.68 6.22 -9.47
N GLN A 184 1.48 5.72 -9.13
CA GLN A 184 0.57 6.41 -8.21
C GLN A 184 1.17 6.55 -6.81
N ALA A 185 1.72 5.47 -6.23
CA ALA A 185 2.33 5.51 -4.91
C ALA A 185 3.50 6.51 -4.84
N GLN A 186 4.33 6.58 -5.88
CA GLN A 186 5.41 7.55 -6.02
C GLN A 186 4.88 8.99 -6.13
N LYS A 187 3.87 9.22 -6.98
CA LYS A 187 3.25 10.55 -7.15
C LYS A 187 2.62 11.05 -5.87
N LEU A 188 1.95 10.17 -5.11
CA LEU A 188 1.31 10.47 -3.83
C LEU A 188 2.29 10.47 -2.65
N LYS A 189 3.56 10.12 -2.88
CA LYS A 189 4.62 10.03 -1.87
C LYS A 189 4.23 9.13 -0.67
N LEU A 190 3.66 7.96 -0.97
CA LEU A 190 3.20 7.03 0.07
C LEU A 190 4.38 6.25 0.67
N ASN A 191 4.42 6.12 1.98
CA ASN A 191 5.34 5.28 2.76
C ASN A 191 6.81 5.36 2.29
N VAL A 192 7.37 4.34 1.62
CA VAL A 192 8.78 4.32 1.17
C VAL A 192 9.14 5.46 0.20
N TYR A 193 8.15 6.09 -0.41
CA TYR A 193 8.30 7.25 -1.29
C TYR A 193 8.06 8.59 -0.59
N SER A 194 7.70 8.56 0.71
CA SER A 194 7.53 9.77 1.51
C SER A 194 8.89 10.45 1.79
N SER A 195 8.86 11.77 1.95
CA SER A 195 9.98 12.52 2.51
C SER A 195 9.99 12.49 4.03
N GLU A 196 8.93 12.00 4.65
CA GLU A 196 8.82 11.86 6.10
C GLU A 196 9.56 10.61 6.58
N LYS A 197 10.10 10.69 7.79
CA LYS A 197 10.72 9.54 8.44
C LYS A 197 9.63 8.52 8.80
N ASP A 198 10.00 7.24 8.76
CA ASP A 198 9.14 6.19 9.28
C ASP A 198 8.91 6.40 10.79
N PRO A 199 7.66 6.60 11.24
CA PRO A 199 7.38 6.87 12.65
C PRO A 199 7.67 5.65 13.54
N ASP A 200 7.69 4.45 13.00
CA ASP A 200 7.88 3.21 13.74
C ASP A 200 9.35 2.78 13.81
N MET A 201 10.25 3.55 13.19
CA MET A 201 11.68 3.26 13.20
C MET A 201 12.45 4.12 14.19
N TYR A 202 13.23 3.47 15.08
CA TYR A 202 14.18 4.18 15.94
C TYR A 202 15.43 4.61 15.15
N TYR A 203 15.59 5.91 14.93
CA TYR A 203 16.73 6.50 14.18
C TYR A 203 17.96 6.81 15.06
N GLY A 204 17.94 6.43 16.34
CA GLY A 204 18.96 6.81 17.32
C GLY A 204 18.86 8.29 17.73
N ASP A 205 19.26 8.59 18.96
CA ASP A 205 19.34 9.98 19.43
C ASP A 205 20.54 10.65 18.78
N ALA A 206 20.34 11.40 17.71
CA ALA A 206 21.35 12.24 17.06
C ALA A 206 21.85 13.38 17.99
N ILE A 207 21.41 13.43 19.25
CA ILE A 207 21.59 14.55 20.18
C ILE A 207 22.84 14.42 21.08
N THR A 208 23.47 13.23 21.15
CA THR A 208 24.54 13.01 22.14
C THR A 208 26.00 13.20 21.63
N LEU A 209 26.20 13.52 20.35
CA LEU A 209 27.55 13.65 19.78
C LEU A 209 28.04 15.07 19.51
N SER A 210 27.33 16.12 19.91
CA SER A 210 27.77 17.51 19.73
C SER A 210 28.22 18.23 21.00
N LEU A 211 28.35 17.54 22.12
CA LEU A 211 28.82 18.11 23.40
C LEU A 211 29.93 17.27 24.02
N LYS A 212 31.03 17.10 23.31
CA LYS A 212 32.34 16.79 23.93
C LYS A 212 33.46 17.45 23.14
#